data_1358fc01478546480f3b9d0bc306e3b4
#
_entry.id   1358fc01478546480f3b9d0bc306e3b4
#
_cell.length_a   1.000
_cell.length_b   1.000
_cell.length_c   1.000
_cell.angle_alpha   90.00
_cell.angle_beta   90.00
_cell.angle_gamma   90.00
#
_symmetry.space_group_name_H-M   'P 1'
#
loop_
_entity.id
_entity.type
_entity.pdbx_description
1 polymer ?
#
loop_
_entity_poly.entity_id
_entity_poly.type
_entity_poly.pdbx_seq_one_letter_code
_entity_poly.pdbx_strand_id
1 'polypeptide(L)'
;MKQYKILLLITFILLPHTSVLSKNLEKLVLEPGFKISIFAENISSPRQMAEGQNGTIFVGERSGQIIALTDSDKNGEADSKKVIAKNLDYSTGISIFDGDLYFSEISKIWKIENIENWLKNNSSNSDLPPKILVTDQLPSDRWHGWKWLKHDQKGRLYFNVGAPCNICLSENPQYASILRIDQSKLEYVARGVRNSVGFDFHPVTKKLFFTDNGRDWLGDDSPSCELNRVDVDGQFFGYPYKHASNVMDPEFGDLNSGFDLIDPILELGAHVAPTGVAFYDGSMFPTKMQNNLFIALHGSWNRSSKVGYKLLRVDFDKNGDVIEVVDFISGWLQDQKVSGRPSAPFVLSDGSMLLSDDMANVIYRITYSS
;
A
#
# COMPACT_ATOMS: atom_id res chain seq x y z
N MET A 1 75.91 17.30 6.60
CA MET A 1 74.87 16.42 6.03
C MET A 1 73.52 16.98 6.34
N LYS A 2 72.82 17.57 5.34
CA LYS A 2 71.43 18.11 5.52
C LYS A 2 70.44 17.03 5.11
N GLN A 3 69.61 16.59 6.05
CA GLN A 3 68.51 15.67 5.81
C GLN A 3 67.30 16.45 5.22
N TYR A 4 66.88 16.14 4.01
CA TYR A 4 65.64 16.63 3.44
C TYR A 4 64.50 15.67 3.82
N LYS A 5 63.50 16.17 4.58
CA LYS A 5 62.23 15.46 4.81
C LYS A 5 61.34 15.68 3.61
N ILE A 6 61.07 14.61 2.87
CA ILE A 6 60.06 14.61 1.79
C ILE A 6 58.68 14.44 2.48
N LEU A 7 57.84 15.46 2.36
CA LEU A 7 56.44 15.42 2.82
C LEU A 7 55.61 14.87 1.65
N LEU A 8 55.15 13.61 1.78
CA LEU A 8 54.25 13.01 0.81
C LEU A 8 52.83 13.54 1.12
N LEU A 9 52.31 14.40 0.25
CA LEU A 9 50.92 14.82 0.27
C LEU A 9 50.08 13.72 -0.39
N ILE A 10 49.36 12.94 0.42
CA ILE A 10 48.37 11.98 -0.09
C ILE A 10 47.07 12.75 -0.29
N THR A 11 46.79 13.08 -1.55
CA THR A 11 45.48 13.64 -1.95
C THR A 11 44.47 12.51 -1.99
N PHE A 12 43.58 12.44 -1.01
CA PHE A 12 42.41 11.58 -1.07
C PHE A 12 41.43 12.14 -2.12
N ILE A 13 41.34 11.48 -3.26
CA ILE A 13 40.28 11.72 -4.24
C ILE A 13 39.05 11.04 -3.68
N LEU A 14 38.13 11.80 -3.09
CA LEU A 14 36.77 11.35 -2.77
C LEU A 14 36.01 11.12 -4.10
N LEU A 15 36.06 9.91 -4.61
CA LEU A 15 35.08 9.48 -5.63
C LEU A 15 33.68 9.47 -5.00
N PRO A 16 32.68 10.06 -5.63
CA PRO A 16 31.33 10.00 -5.11
C PRO A 16 30.88 8.54 -5.09
N HIS A 17 30.67 7.99 -3.90
CA HIS A 17 30.03 6.71 -3.73
C HIS A 17 28.54 6.93 -4.06
N THR A 18 28.17 6.74 -5.32
CA THR A 18 26.74 6.57 -5.66
C THR A 18 26.25 5.31 -4.96
N SER A 19 25.26 5.45 -4.09
CA SER A 19 24.68 4.31 -3.37
C SER A 19 24.10 3.31 -4.38
N VAL A 20 24.00 2.03 -4.00
CA VAL A 20 23.37 0.99 -4.85
C VAL A 20 21.92 1.40 -5.18
N LEU A 21 21.27 2.12 -4.29
CA LEU A 21 19.90 2.62 -4.44
C LEU A 21 19.80 3.70 -5.52
N SER A 22 20.75 4.67 -5.58
CA SER A 22 20.76 5.69 -6.62
C SER A 22 20.92 5.08 -8.02
N LYS A 23 21.72 4.03 -8.17
CA LYS A 23 21.86 3.28 -9.44
C LYS A 23 20.59 2.54 -9.85
N ASN A 24 19.72 2.17 -8.90
CA ASN A 24 18.45 1.53 -9.20
C ASN A 24 17.41 2.55 -9.67
N LEU A 25 17.42 3.78 -9.16
CA LEU A 25 16.52 4.84 -9.63
C LEU A 25 16.72 5.18 -11.10
N GLU A 26 17.96 5.17 -11.59
CA GLU A 26 18.28 5.44 -13.00
C GLU A 26 17.65 4.44 -13.99
N LYS A 27 17.22 3.28 -13.51
CA LYS A 27 16.55 2.24 -14.32
C LYS A 27 15.05 2.41 -14.40
N LEU A 28 14.48 3.26 -13.54
CA LEU A 28 13.05 3.49 -13.50
C LEU A 28 12.63 4.41 -14.65
N VAL A 29 11.53 4.04 -15.28
CA VAL A 29 10.91 4.79 -16.36
C VAL A 29 9.64 5.43 -15.82
N LEU A 30 9.57 6.76 -15.88
CA LEU A 30 8.44 7.56 -15.42
C LEU A 30 7.79 8.28 -16.61
N GLU A 31 6.53 8.69 -16.46
CA GLU A 31 5.93 9.65 -17.39
C GLU A 31 6.72 10.96 -17.44
N PRO A 32 6.75 11.66 -18.61
CA PRO A 32 7.48 12.93 -18.76
C PRO A 32 7.05 13.98 -17.73
N GLY A 33 8.02 14.70 -17.18
CA GLY A 33 7.84 15.74 -16.17
C GLY A 33 7.86 15.22 -14.73
N PHE A 34 7.79 13.91 -14.53
CA PHE A 34 7.90 13.31 -13.19
C PHE A 34 9.35 13.01 -12.81
N LYS A 35 9.62 13.13 -11.51
CA LYS A 35 10.89 12.78 -10.89
C LYS A 35 10.63 11.86 -9.70
N ILE A 36 11.57 10.95 -9.45
CA ILE A 36 11.56 10.07 -8.29
C ILE A 36 12.87 10.26 -7.52
N SER A 37 12.76 10.35 -6.20
CA SER A 37 13.87 10.42 -5.25
C SER A 37 13.62 9.47 -4.09
N ILE A 38 14.62 9.29 -3.23
CA ILE A 38 14.47 8.56 -1.98
C ILE A 38 13.94 9.55 -0.93
N PHE A 39 12.80 9.23 -0.30
CA PHE A 39 12.30 9.92 0.89
C PHE A 39 12.91 9.37 2.17
N ALA A 40 12.98 8.03 2.29
CA ALA A 40 13.57 7.37 3.46
C ALA A 40 14.20 6.02 3.08
N GLU A 41 15.33 5.70 3.70
CA GLU A 41 16.05 4.44 3.55
C GLU A 41 16.03 3.63 4.85
N ASN A 42 16.39 2.34 4.74
CA ASN A 42 16.49 1.44 5.89
C ASN A 42 15.17 1.32 6.68
N ILE A 43 14.06 1.31 5.97
CA ILE A 43 12.72 1.09 6.51
C ILE A 43 12.37 -0.38 6.31
N SER A 44 12.10 -1.10 7.39
CA SER A 44 11.98 -2.56 7.35
C SER A 44 10.66 -3.01 6.74
N SER A 45 10.67 -3.36 5.45
CA SER A 45 9.48 -3.80 4.70
C SER A 45 8.28 -2.84 4.86
N PRO A 46 8.41 -1.56 4.45
CA PRO A 46 7.36 -0.54 4.60
C PRO A 46 6.14 -0.89 3.76
N ARG A 47 4.97 -0.61 4.29
CA ARG A 47 3.69 -0.85 3.65
C ARG A 47 2.85 0.43 3.62
N GLN A 48 1.67 0.43 4.21
CA GLN A 48 0.78 1.57 4.20
C GLN A 48 1.38 2.76 4.98
N MET A 49 1.09 3.95 4.50
CA MET A 49 1.52 5.22 5.08
C MET A 49 0.32 6.11 5.37
N ALA A 50 0.51 7.03 6.32
CA ALA A 50 -0.44 8.10 6.63
C ALA A 50 0.32 9.35 7.05
N GLU A 51 -0.18 10.53 6.68
CA GLU A 51 0.39 11.83 7.04
C GLU A 51 -0.36 12.44 8.22
N GLY A 52 0.36 12.83 9.26
CA GLY A 52 -0.15 13.57 10.39
C GLY A 52 -0.32 15.05 10.09
N GLN A 53 -1.04 15.76 10.96
CA GLN A 53 -1.35 17.20 10.79
C GLN A 53 -0.11 18.11 10.70
N ASN A 54 1.03 17.66 11.25
CA ASN A 54 2.29 18.41 11.22
C ASN A 54 3.24 17.92 10.10
N GLY A 55 2.77 17.05 9.19
CA GLY A 55 3.57 16.48 8.12
C GLY A 55 4.42 15.28 8.53
N THR A 56 4.21 14.72 9.73
CA THR A 56 4.83 13.47 10.14
C THR A 56 4.28 12.32 9.31
N ILE A 57 5.15 11.51 8.70
CA ILE A 57 4.75 10.33 7.95
C ILE A 57 4.81 9.10 8.85
N PHE A 58 3.66 8.52 9.13
CA PHE A 58 3.56 7.27 9.85
C PHE A 58 3.58 6.10 8.87
N VAL A 59 4.31 5.06 9.20
CA VAL A 59 4.52 3.90 8.32
C VAL A 59 4.27 2.61 9.07
N GLY A 60 3.45 1.75 8.50
CA GLY A 60 3.29 0.36 8.95
C GLY A 60 4.36 -0.53 8.33
N GLU A 61 5.09 -1.27 9.15
CA GLU A 61 6.14 -2.20 8.74
C GLU A 61 5.72 -3.66 8.96
N ARG A 62 5.94 -4.52 7.96
CA ARG A 62 5.72 -5.97 8.11
C ARG A 62 6.56 -6.60 9.21
N SER A 63 7.63 -5.94 9.60
CA SER A 63 8.51 -6.33 10.72
C SER A 63 7.82 -6.27 12.08
N GLY A 64 6.62 -5.69 12.18
CA GLY A 64 5.87 -5.55 13.43
C GLY A 64 6.20 -4.26 14.16
N GLN A 65 6.47 -3.19 13.43
CA GLN A 65 6.66 -1.85 13.99
C GLN A 65 5.76 -0.83 13.28
N ILE A 66 5.41 0.21 14.02
CA ILE A 66 4.93 1.47 13.47
C ILE A 66 6.00 2.51 13.72
N ILE A 67 6.38 3.24 12.69
CA ILE A 67 7.38 4.29 12.78
C ILE A 67 6.79 5.63 12.36
N ALA A 68 7.38 6.70 12.88
CA ALA A 68 7.15 8.08 12.45
C ALA A 68 8.43 8.61 11.79
N LEU A 69 8.28 9.21 10.61
CA LEU A 69 9.34 9.87 9.84
C LEU A 69 9.03 11.36 9.76
N THR A 70 10.04 12.21 9.93
CA THR A 70 9.88 13.65 9.77
C THR A 70 10.91 14.19 8.79
N ASP A 71 10.51 15.14 7.98
CA ASP A 71 11.33 15.97 7.08
C ASP A 71 11.25 17.40 7.61
N SER A 72 12.16 17.76 8.53
CA SER A 72 12.10 19.01 9.29
C SER A 72 12.56 20.21 8.49
N ASP A 73 13.51 20.02 7.56
CA ASP A 73 14.04 21.07 6.70
C ASP A 73 13.30 21.18 5.36
N LYS A 74 12.32 20.30 5.13
CA LYS A 74 11.46 20.25 3.93
C LYS A 74 12.23 20.07 2.63
N ASN A 75 13.34 19.34 2.68
CA ASN A 75 14.15 19.04 1.49
C ASN A 75 13.60 17.85 0.67
N GLY A 76 12.61 17.13 1.19
CA GLY A 76 11.99 15.97 0.56
C GLY A 76 12.61 14.64 0.96
N GLU A 77 13.46 14.63 1.98
CA GLU A 77 14.05 13.45 2.59
C GLU A 77 13.78 13.45 4.09
N ALA A 78 13.54 12.28 4.68
CA ALA A 78 13.26 12.19 6.10
C ALA A 78 14.55 12.35 6.95
N ASP A 79 14.58 13.35 7.84
CA ASP A 79 15.69 13.62 8.76
C ASP A 79 15.70 12.70 9.97
N SER A 80 14.55 12.24 10.39
CA SER A 80 14.44 11.45 11.60
C SER A 80 13.47 10.29 11.49
N LYS A 81 13.74 9.24 12.28
CA LYS A 81 12.90 8.07 12.43
C LYS A 81 12.69 7.76 13.91
N LYS A 82 11.43 7.66 14.33
CA LYS A 82 11.04 7.26 15.68
C LYS A 82 10.11 6.05 15.65
N VAL A 83 10.39 5.04 16.50
CA VAL A 83 9.48 3.90 16.70
C VAL A 83 8.31 4.35 17.57
N ILE A 84 7.09 4.14 17.10
CA ILE A 84 5.84 4.50 17.79
C ILE A 84 5.21 3.27 18.45
N ALA A 85 5.27 2.12 17.78
CA ALA A 85 4.85 0.85 18.35
C ALA A 85 5.77 -0.26 17.86
N LYS A 86 5.93 -1.32 18.65
CA LYS A 86 6.78 -2.48 18.31
C LYS A 86 6.23 -3.77 18.88
N ASN A 87 6.83 -4.89 18.45
CA ASN A 87 6.43 -6.25 18.82
C ASN A 87 4.96 -6.55 18.44
N LEU A 88 4.56 -6.05 17.27
CA LEU A 88 3.24 -6.24 16.70
C LEU A 88 3.23 -7.44 15.75
N ASP A 89 2.09 -8.07 15.56
CA ASP A 89 1.94 -9.17 14.63
C ASP A 89 1.53 -8.66 13.23
N TYR A 90 2.50 -8.51 12.31
CA TYR A 90 2.30 -8.01 10.92
C TYR A 90 1.55 -6.67 10.84
N SER A 91 2.17 -5.64 11.30
CA SER A 91 1.59 -4.30 11.40
C SER A 91 1.70 -3.51 10.08
N THR A 92 0.85 -3.81 9.13
CA THR A 92 0.91 -3.18 7.79
C THR A 92 -0.10 -2.07 7.56
N GLY A 93 -1.28 -2.17 8.19
CA GLY A 93 -2.36 -1.21 8.02
C GLY A 93 -2.22 -0.01 8.96
N ILE A 94 -2.40 1.19 8.41
CA ILE A 94 -2.31 2.44 9.14
C ILE A 94 -3.29 3.47 8.60
N SER A 95 -3.87 4.28 9.47
CA SER A 95 -4.75 5.39 9.11
C SER A 95 -4.74 6.46 10.17
N ILE A 96 -4.94 7.71 9.78
CA ILE A 96 -5.15 8.83 10.72
C ILE A 96 -6.56 9.37 10.54
N PHE A 97 -7.22 9.64 11.66
CA PHE A 97 -8.49 10.33 11.69
C PHE A 97 -8.58 11.19 12.95
N ASP A 98 -8.96 12.45 12.80
CA ASP A 98 -9.13 13.45 13.86
C ASP A 98 -7.93 13.53 14.84
N GLY A 99 -6.70 13.42 14.29
CA GLY A 99 -5.45 13.46 15.05
C GLY A 99 -5.05 12.15 15.73
N ASP A 100 -5.91 11.14 15.73
CA ASP A 100 -5.63 9.81 16.26
C ASP A 100 -4.99 8.93 15.20
N LEU A 101 -3.95 8.19 15.59
CA LEU A 101 -3.28 7.21 14.74
C LEU A 101 -3.88 5.82 14.98
N TYR A 102 -4.43 5.21 13.94
CA TYR A 102 -4.91 3.83 13.95
C TYR A 102 -3.93 2.92 13.25
N PHE A 103 -3.71 1.73 13.80
CA PHE A 103 -2.87 0.72 13.18
C PHE A 103 -3.34 -0.71 13.50
N SER A 104 -2.97 -1.64 12.62
CA SER A 104 -3.43 -3.03 12.72
C SER A 104 -2.34 -3.99 13.14
N GLU A 105 -2.75 -5.07 13.77
CA GLU A 105 -2.15 -6.39 13.73
C GLU A 105 -3.03 -7.32 12.89
N ILE A 106 -2.70 -8.61 12.77
CA ILE A 106 -3.54 -9.58 12.06
C ILE A 106 -4.95 -9.64 12.67
N SER A 107 -5.05 -9.77 14.00
CA SER A 107 -6.33 -9.97 14.69
C SER A 107 -6.80 -8.77 15.50
N LYS A 108 -6.07 -7.66 15.48
CA LYS A 108 -6.35 -6.49 16.31
C LYS A 108 -6.20 -5.18 15.57
N ILE A 109 -6.96 -4.19 16.00
CA ILE A 109 -6.76 -2.79 15.61
C ILE A 109 -6.61 -1.97 16.89
N TRP A 110 -5.61 -1.10 16.85
CA TRP A 110 -5.24 -0.20 17.94
C TRP A 110 -5.37 1.25 17.51
N LYS A 111 -5.52 2.15 18.46
CA LYS A 111 -5.36 3.59 18.24
C LYS A 111 -4.42 4.22 19.25
N ILE A 112 -3.79 5.31 18.87
CA ILE A 112 -3.03 6.22 19.72
C ILE A 112 -3.66 7.60 19.55
N GLU A 113 -4.15 8.16 20.65
CA GLU A 113 -4.82 9.45 20.64
C GLU A 113 -3.83 10.60 20.51
N ASN A 114 -4.20 11.62 19.71
CA ASN A 114 -3.45 12.87 19.53
C ASN A 114 -1.94 12.63 19.29
N ILE A 115 -1.61 11.76 18.37
CA ILE A 115 -0.23 11.26 18.17
C ILE A 115 0.78 12.39 17.95
N GLU A 116 0.44 13.42 17.20
CA GLU A 116 1.33 14.55 16.94
C GLU A 116 1.65 15.35 18.21
N ASN A 117 0.66 15.54 19.08
CA ASN A 117 0.88 16.18 20.37
C ASN A 117 1.76 15.31 21.28
N TRP A 118 1.57 13.99 21.24
CA TRP A 118 2.44 13.07 21.97
C TRP A 118 3.88 13.17 21.48
N LEU A 119 4.12 13.16 20.16
CA LEU A 119 5.46 13.29 19.56
C LEU A 119 6.15 14.60 19.98
N LYS A 120 5.42 15.71 19.95
CA LYS A 120 5.92 17.04 20.35
C LYS A 120 6.40 17.06 21.81
N ASN A 121 5.70 16.37 22.70
CA ASN A 121 5.97 16.41 24.15
C ASN A 121 6.92 15.31 24.62
N ASN A 122 7.26 14.31 23.76
CA ASN A 122 8.09 13.15 24.10
C ASN A 122 9.22 12.98 23.09
N SER A 123 10.27 13.80 23.23
CA SER A 123 11.44 13.75 22.34
C SER A 123 12.37 12.56 22.59
N SER A 124 12.24 11.87 23.73
CA SER A 124 13.01 10.67 24.02
C SER A 124 12.64 9.51 23.09
N ASN A 125 13.64 8.80 22.58
CA ASN A 125 13.42 7.61 21.73
C ASN A 125 13.06 6.35 22.53
N SER A 126 13.09 6.39 23.86
CA SER A 126 12.81 5.22 24.72
C SER A 126 11.32 5.01 24.98
N ASP A 127 10.54 6.08 24.94
CA ASP A 127 9.12 6.04 25.33
C ASP A 127 8.24 5.72 24.13
N LEU A 128 7.26 4.87 24.37
CA LEU A 128 6.21 4.54 23.40
C LEU A 128 4.90 5.18 23.86
N PRO A 129 4.07 5.69 22.95
CA PRO A 129 2.76 6.22 23.29
C PRO A 129 1.84 5.11 23.82
N PRO A 130 0.94 5.43 24.74
CA PRO A 130 -0.10 4.50 25.16
C PRO A 130 -1.02 4.19 23.96
N LYS A 131 -1.34 2.90 23.79
CA LYS A 131 -2.25 2.46 22.75
C LYS A 131 -3.55 1.93 23.34
N ILE A 132 -4.67 2.21 22.69
CA ILE A 132 -6.02 1.81 23.07
C ILE A 132 -6.49 0.74 22.09
N LEU A 133 -7.04 -0.35 22.58
CA LEU A 133 -7.62 -1.40 21.77
C LEU A 133 -8.94 -0.92 21.14
N VAL A 134 -9.03 -0.95 19.80
CA VAL A 134 -10.26 -0.68 19.06
C VAL A 134 -11.07 -1.97 18.90
N THR A 135 -10.41 -3.06 18.47
CA THR A 135 -11.00 -4.39 18.40
C THR A 135 -9.93 -5.48 18.46
N ASP A 136 -10.27 -6.63 19.05
CA ASP A 136 -9.50 -7.89 19.04
C ASP A 136 -10.31 -9.09 18.53
N GLN A 137 -11.47 -8.81 17.91
CA GLN A 137 -12.43 -9.84 17.47
C GLN A 137 -12.24 -10.23 15.99
N LEU A 138 -11.06 -9.97 15.42
CA LEU A 138 -10.74 -10.32 14.04
C LEU A 138 -10.10 -11.72 13.99
N PRO A 139 -10.28 -12.45 12.87
CA PRO A 139 -9.60 -13.73 12.68
C PRO A 139 -8.09 -13.60 12.78
N SER A 140 -7.42 -14.66 13.28
CA SER A 140 -5.99 -14.67 13.58
C SER A 140 -5.15 -15.45 12.56
N ASP A 141 -5.73 -15.96 11.49
CA ASP A 141 -5.00 -16.66 10.45
C ASP A 141 -4.01 -15.74 9.75
N ARG A 142 -2.78 -16.27 9.57
CA ARG A 142 -1.69 -15.48 8.98
C ARG A 142 -1.79 -15.40 7.46
N TRP A 143 -2.45 -16.37 6.82
CA TRP A 143 -2.67 -16.38 5.38
C TRP A 143 -3.62 -15.24 5.01
N HIS A 144 -3.16 -14.29 4.17
CA HIS A 144 -3.85 -13.05 3.85
C HIS A 144 -4.28 -12.22 5.09
N GLY A 145 -3.55 -12.39 6.21
CA GLY A 145 -3.95 -11.82 7.50
C GLY A 145 -3.69 -10.32 7.66
N TRP A 146 -2.77 -9.75 6.89
CA TRP A 146 -2.46 -8.33 6.99
C TRP A 146 -3.62 -7.43 6.57
N LYS A 147 -3.69 -6.25 7.18
CA LYS A 147 -4.78 -5.31 7.00
C LYS A 147 -4.31 -4.08 6.22
N TRP A 148 -5.25 -3.48 5.52
CA TRP A 148 -5.22 -2.10 5.04
C TRP A 148 -6.26 -1.32 5.82
N LEU A 149 -5.95 -0.11 6.27
CA LEU A 149 -6.87 0.72 7.05
C LEU A 149 -7.20 2.00 6.30
N LYS A 150 -8.45 2.42 6.31
CA LYS A 150 -8.86 3.72 5.80
C LYS A 150 -10.09 4.21 6.54
N HIS A 151 -10.10 5.48 6.94
CA HIS A 151 -11.31 6.14 7.40
C HIS A 151 -12.03 6.83 6.25
N ASP A 152 -13.35 6.84 6.31
CA ASP A 152 -14.14 7.74 5.48
C ASP A 152 -14.31 9.11 6.15
N GLN A 153 -14.96 10.05 5.46
CA GLN A 153 -15.18 11.40 5.96
C GLN A 153 -16.09 11.47 7.22
N LYS A 154 -16.78 10.38 7.54
CA LYS A 154 -17.64 10.26 8.75
C LYS A 154 -16.91 9.62 9.93
N GLY A 155 -15.64 9.28 9.76
CA GLY A 155 -14.82 8.62 10.79
C GLY A 155 -15.09 7.13 10.94
N ARG A 156 -15.75 6.49 9.99
CA ARG A 156 -15.93 5.04 9.99
C ARG A 156 -14.65 4.38 9.51
N LEU A 157 -14.17 3.38 10.24
CA LEU A 157 -12.93 2.68 9.94
C LEU A 157 -13.19 1.44 9.08
N TYR A 158 -12.58 1.41 7.90
CA TYR A 158 -12.64 0.30 6.95
C TYR A 158 -11.36 -0.53 7.00
N PHE A 159 -11.50 -1.85 6.85
CA PHE A 159 -10.38 -2.79 6.79
C PHE A 159 -10.76 -4.09 6.06
N ASN A 160 -9.76 -4.78 5.52
CA ASN A 160 -9.94 -6.08 4.88
C ASN A 160 -9.72 -7.23 5.85
N VAL A 161 -10.39 -8.35 5.58
CA VAL A 161 -10.12 -9.66 6.16
C VAL A 161 -10.02 -10.67 5.02
N GLY A 162 -8.80 -10.98 4.58
CA GLY A 162 -8.56 -11.90 3.47
C GLY A 162 -8.93 -13.34 3.80
N ALA A 163 -9.11 -14.18 2.79
CA ALA A 163 -9.41 -15.59 2.95
C ALA A 163 -8.28 -16.33 3.69
N PRO A 164 -8.59 -17.33 4.56
CA PRO A 164 -7.56 -18.03 5.35
C PRO A 164 -6.79 -19.08 4.54
N CYS A 165 -6.96 -19.13 3.23
CA CYS A 165 -6.43 -20.15 2.33
C CYS A 165 -6.27 -19.61 0.91
N ASN A 166 -5.70 -20.40 0.00
CA ASN A 166 -5.70 -20.08 -1.44
C ASN A 166 -7.12 -20.09 -2.00
N ILE A 167 -7.86 -21.17 -1.73
CA ILE A 167 -9.26 -21.35 -2.11
C ILE A 167 -9.95 -22.22 -1.07
N CYS A 168 -11.05 -21.77 -0.50
CA CYS A 168 -11.88 -22.50 0.45
C CYS A 168 -13.19 -21.76 0.78
N LEU A 169 -14.16 -22.51 1.27
CA LEU A 169 -15.28 -21.95 2.03
C LEU A 169 -14.89 -21.90 3.50
N SER A 170 -15.10 -20.76 4.14
CA SER A 170 -14.86 -20.59 5.58
C SER A 170 -16.19 -20.49 6.34
N GLU A 171 -16.28 -21.17 7.49
CA GLU A 171 -17.41 -21.04 8.39
C GLU A 171 -17.47 -19.66 9.08
N ASN A 172 -16.32 -18.99 9.25
CA ASN A 172 -16.30 -17.65 9.81
C ASN A 172 -16.60 -16.62 8.70
N PRO A 173 -17.75 -15.93 8.77
CA PRO A 173 -18.20 -15.02 7.71
C PRO A 173 -17.37 -13.74 7.60
N GLN A 174 -16.46 -13.46 8.52
CA GLN A 174 -15.57 -12.29 8.44
C GLN A 174 -14.50 -12.46 7.35
N TYR A 175 -14.14 -13.70 7.00
CA TYR A 175 -13.15 -13.93 5.93
C TYR A 175 -13.68 -13.51 4.56
N ALA A 176 -12.74 -13.28 3.66
CA ALA A 176 -12.99 -12.89 2.27
C ALA A 176 -13.91 -11.65 2.18
N SER A 177 -13.58 -10.59 2.93
CA SER A 177 -14.43 -9.39 3.01
C SER A 177 -13.64 -8.10 3.21
N ILE A 178 -14.29 -6.99 2.89
CA ILE A 178 -13.98 -5.67 3.42
C ILE A 178 -15.06 -5.30 4.43
N LEU A 179 -14.62 -4.96 5.62
CA LEU A 179 -15.47 -4.65 6.76
C LEU A 179 -15.30 -3.18 7.14
N ARG A 180 -16.29 -2.63 7.86
CA ARG A 180 -16.13 -1.35 8.54
C ARG A 180 -16.65 -1.42 9.98
N ILE A 181 -16.06 -0.61 10.82
CA ILE A 181 -16.56 -0.32 12.17
C ILE A 181 -17.27 1.04 12.12
N ASP A 182 -18.55 1.04 12.47
CA ASP A 182 -19.38 2.23 12.66
C ASP A 182 -19.98 2.19 14.06
N GLN A 183 -19.60 3.13 14.92
CA GLN A 183 -20.07 3.20 16.32
C GLN A 183 -20.02 1.83 17.06
N SER A 184 -18.90 1.11 16.93
CA SER A 184 -18.67 -0.22 17.49
C SER A 184 -19.44 -1.36 16.80
N LYS A 185 -20.18 -1.12 15.74
CA LYS A 185 -20.82 -2.16 14.92
C LYS A 185 -19.89 -2.57 13.78
N LEU A 186 -19.77 -3.87 13.58
CA LEU A 186 -19.07 -4.44 12.44
C LEU A 186 -20.06 -4.65 11.29
N GLU A 187 -19.76 -4.06 10.13
CA GLU A 187 -20.62 -4.10 8.95
C GLU A 187 -19.84 -4.59 7.72
N TYR A 188 -20.54 -5.34 6.86
CA TYR A 188 -19.95 -5.82 5.59
C TYR A 188 -20.10 -4.77 4.51
N VAL A 189 -18.99 -4.35 3.94
CA VAL A 189 -18.94 -3.43 2.80
C VAL A 189 -18.85 -4.22 1.49
N ALA A 190 -17.96 -5.22 1.45
CA ALA A 190 -17.82 -6.16 0.33
C ALA A 190 -17.61 -7.57 0.84
N ARG A 191 -18.13 -8.57 0.13
CA ARG A 191 -17.98 -10.00 0.41
C ARG A 191 -17.43 -10.72 -0.82
N GLY A 192 -16.94 -11.93 -0.64
CA GLY A 192 -16.34 -12.67 -1.75
C GLY A 192 -15.06 -12.00 -2.29
N VAL A 193 -14.29 -11.35 -1.41
CA VAL A 193 -13.04 -10.66 -1.70
C VAL A 193 -11.90 -11.52 -1.17
N ARG A 194 -11.17 -12.19 -2.06
CA ARG A 194 -10.15 -13.18 -1.65
C ARG A 194 -9.02 -12.56 -0.83
N ASN A 195 -8.36 -11.55 -1.34
CA ASN A 195 -7.21 -10.91 -0.70
C ASN A 195 -7.02 -9.48 -1.21
N SER A 196 -7.87 -8.58 -0.74
CA SER A 196 -7.65 -7.14 -0.96
C SER A 196 -6.66 -6.62 0.07
N VAL A 197 -5.61 -5.96 -0.40
CA VAL A 197 -4.62 -5.28 0.44
C VAL A 197 -4.42 -3.82 0.03
N GLY A 198 -5.42 -3.25 -0.63
CA GLY A 198 -5.46 -1.85 -1.04
C GLY A 198 -6.86 -1.43 -1.46
N PHE A 199 -7.38 -0.41 -0.81
CA PHE A 199 -8.62 0.24 -1.19
C PHE A 199 -8.58 1.72 -0.85
N ASP A 200 -9.35 2.51 -1.61
CA ASP A 200 -9.49 3.95 -1.39
C ASP A 200 -10.86 4.45 -1.87
N PHE A 201 -11.25 5.62 -1.41
CA PHE A 201 -12.48 6.28 -1.79
C PHE A 201 -12.25 7.24 -2.96
N HIS A 202 -13.03 7.08 -4.02
CA HIS A 202 -12.98 8.03 -5.14
C HIS A 202 -13.31 9.45 -4.64
N PRO A 203 -12.46 10.47 -4.92
CA PRO A 203 -12.58 11.79 -4.31
C PRO A 203 -13.93 12.50 -4.58
N VAL A 204 -14.57 12.21 -5.72
CA VAL A 204 -15.84 12.85 -6.11
C VAL A 204 -17.05 11.98 -5.75
N THR A 205 -17.08 10.72 -6.22
CA THR A 205 -18.24 9.83 -6.03
C THR A 205 -18.36 9.24 -4.64
N LYS A 206 -17.27 9.27 -3.85
CA LYS A 206 -17.13 8.66 -2.53
C LYS A 206 -17.33 7.14 -2.48
N LYS A 207 -17.43 6.50 -3.65
CA LYS A 207 -17.48 5.03 -3.73
C LYS A 207 -16.14 4.43 -3.35
N LEU A 208 -16.18 3.26 -2.73
CA LEU A 208 -14.98 2.48 -2.40
C LEU A 208 -14.52 1.71 -3.64
N PHE A 209 -13.24 1.86 -3.98
CA PHE A 209 -12.54 1.05 -4.98
C PHE A 209 -11.49 0.20 -4.26
N PHE A 210 -11.36 -1.05 -4.65
CA PHE A 210 -10.41 -1.97 -4.05
C PHE A 210 -9.81 -2.92 -5.10
N THR A 211 -8.57 -3.34 -4.86
CA THR A 211 -7.94 -4.41 -5.64
C THR A 211 -8.15 -5.77 -4.98
N ASP A 212 -8.23 -6.84 -5.76
CA ASP A 212 -8.24 -8.21 -5.24
C ASP A 212 -7.23 -9.09 -5.97
N ASN A 213 -6.52 -9.90 -5.20
CA ASN A 213 -5.55 -10.85 -5.72
C ASN A 213 -6.23 -12.17 -6.08
N GLY A 214 -6.17 -12.56 -7.36
CA GLY A 214 -6.68 -13.83 -7.86
C GLY A 214 -6.04 -15.05 -7.18
N ARG A 215 -6.74 -16.20 -7.22
CA ARG A 215 -6.21 -17.46 -6.66
C ARG A 215 -4.96 -17.94 -7.41
N ASP A 216 -4.11 -18.71 -6.69
CA ASP A 216 -2.95 -19.38 -7.27
C ASP A 216 -3.34 -20.71 -7.92
N TRP A 217 -2.45 -21.23 -8.78
CA TRP A 217 -2.46 -22.58 -9.34
C TRP A 217 -3.55 -22.86 -10.39
N LEU A 218 -3.95 -21.86 -11.17
CA LEU A 218 -4.75 -22.02 -12.39
C LEU A 218 -3.96 -21.75 -13.69
N GLY A 219 -2.62 -21.76 -13.60
CA GLY A 219 -1.72 -21.47 -14.71
C GLY A 219 -1.13 -20.06 -14.65
N ASP A 220 -0.30 -19.74 -15.65
CA ASP A 220 0.42 -18.46 -15.71
C ASP A 220 -0.48 -17.28 -16.02
N ASP A 221 -1.54 -17.49 -16.80
CA ASP A 221 -2.37 -16.41 -17.37
C ASP A 221 -3.78 -16.35 -16.77
N SER A 222 -4.05 -17.14 -15.71
CA SER A 222 -5.38 -17.21 -15.08
C SER A 222 -5.29 -17.46 -13.57
N PRO A 223 -6.26 -16.87 -12.80
CA PRO A 223 -7.16 -15.80 -13.16
C PRO A 223 -6.47 -14.43 -13.08
N SER A 224 -7.05 -13.42 -13.70
CA SER A 224 -6.64 -12.04 -13.52
C SER A 224 -6.82 -11.59 -12.06
N CYS A 225 -5.93 -10.74 -11.57
CA CYS A 225 -6.19 -9.89 -10.42
C CYS A 225 -7.15 -8.77 -10.83
N GLU A 226 -7.79 -8.12 -9.86
CA GLU A 226 -8.97 -7.31 -10.11
C GLU A 226 -8.85 -5.90 -9.52
N LEU A 227 -9.50 -4.93 -10.19
CA LEU A 227 -9.95 -3.69 -9.58
C LEU A 227 -11.49 -3.73 -9.52
N ASN A 228 -12.02 -3.52 -8.34
CA ASN A 228 -13.44 -3.59 -8.04
C ASN A 228 -13.96 -2.26 -7.51
N ARG A 229 -15.28 -2.01 -7.65
CA ARG A 229 -15.98 -0.86 -7.11
C ARG A 229 -17.20 -1.31 -6.31
N VAL A 230 -17.35 -0.83 -5.10
CA VAL A 230 -18.54 -1.06 -4.29
C VAL A 230 -19.58 -0.01 -4.66
N ASP A 231 -20.69 -0.44 -5.26
CA ASP A 231 -21.83 0.42 -5.57
C ASP A 231 -22.88 0.40 -4.43
N VAL A 232 -23.03 -0.75 -3.76
CA VAL A 232 -23.92 -0.96 -2.60
C VAL A 232 -23.20 -1.83 -1.58
N ASP A 233 -23.28 -1.47 -0.30
CA ASP A 233 -22.70 -2.26 0.78
C ASP A 233 -23.22 -3.70 0.78
N GLY A 234 -22.32 -4.65 1.01
CA GLY A 234 -22.64 -6.07 1.09
C GLY A 234 -22.64 -6.82 -0.23
N GLN A 235 -22.33 -6.16 -1.37
CA GLN A 235 -22.14 -6.83 -2.65
C GLN A 235 -21.10 -7.96 -2.56
N PHE A 236 -21.28 -9.00 -3.43
CA PHE A 236 -20.46 -10.20 -3.42
C PHE A 236 -19.58 -10.29 -4.70
N PHE A 237 -18.26 -10.26 -4.53
CA PHE A 237 -17.27 -10.12 -5.60
C PHE A 237 -16.62 -11.43 -6.07
N GLY A 238 -17.35 -12.54 -5.94
CA GLY A 238 -17.08 -13.80 -6.63
C GLY A 238 -16.41 -14.90 -5.78
N TYR A 239 -15.37 -14.60 -5.01
CA TYR A 239 -14.62 -15.64 -4.28
C TYR A 239 -15.50 -16.39 -3.25
N PRO A 240 -15.44 -17.73 -3.17
CA PRO A 240 -14.56 -18.66 -3.89
C PRO A 240 -15.14 -19.21 -5.22
N TYR A 241 -16.32 -18.79 -5.64
CA TYR A 241 -17.09 -19.40 -6.74
C TYR A 241 -16.60 -18.98 -8.13
N LYS A 242 -16.25 -17.69 -8.25
CA LYS A 242 -15.82 -17.08 -9.51
C LYS A 242 -14.63 -16.15 -9.29
N HIS A 243 -13.76 -16.07 -10.28
CA HIS A 243 -12.58 -15.20 -10.32
C HIS A 243 -12.62 -14.38 -11.60
N ALA A 244 -12.20 -13.13 -11.53
CA ALA A 244 -12.29 -12.19 -12.62
C ALA A 244 -13.73 -12.16 -13.24
N SER A 245 -13.88 -11.79 -14.50
CA SER A 245 -15.21 -11.67 -15.12
C SER A 245 -15.81 -13.02 -15.52
N ASN A 246 -15.00 -14.04 -15.82
CA ASN A 246 -15.47 -15.23 -16.51
C ASN A 246 -14.81 -16.56 -16.11
N VAL A 247 -14.04 -16.61 -15.03
CA VAL A 247 -13.37 -17.83 -14.59
C VAL A 247 -14.14 -18.43 -13.43
N MET A 248 -15.00 -19.41 -13.69
CA MET A 248 -15.62 -20.23 -12.64
C MET A 248 -14.55 -21.07 -11.96
N ASP A 249 -14.60 -21.15 -10.62
CA ASP A 249 -13.64 -21.96 -9.87
C ASP A 249 -13.83 -23.47 -10.16
N PRO A 250 -12.77 -24.22 -10.44
CA PRO A 250 -12.90 -25.65 -10.75
C PRO A 250 -13.48 -26.50 -9.61
N GLU A 251 -13.37 -26.04 -8.36
CA GLU A 251 -13.82 -26.77 -7.17
C GLU A 251 -15.16 -26.25 -6.65
N PHE A 252 -15.36 -24.92 -6.70
CA PHE A 252 -16.53 -24.27 -6.08
C PHE A 252 -17.50 -23.64 -7.10
N GLY A 253 -17.12 -23.53 -8.38
CA GLY A 253 -17.89 -22.78 -9.37
C GLY A 253 -19.27 -23.35 -9.67
N ASP A 254 -19.45 -24.66 -9.53
CA ASP A 254 -20.74 -25.32 -9.72
C ASP A 254 -21.69 -25.22 -8.50
N LEU A 255 -21.19 -24.70 -7.37
CA LEU A 255 -22.01 -24.51 -6.18
C LEU A 255 -22.86 -23.25 -6.28
N ASN A 256 -24.07 -23.32 -5.71
CA ASN A 256 -24.91 -22.14 -5.58
C ASN A 256 -24.35 -21.22 -4.48
N SER A 257 -23.86 -20.06 -4.84
CA SER A 257 -23.35 -19.05 -3.91
C SER A 257 -24.45 -18.44 -3.02
N GLY A 258 -25.68 -18.40 -3.52
CA GLY A 258 -26.79 -17.65 -2.91
C GLY A 258 -26.68 -16.12 -3.07
N PHE A 259 -25.72 -15.64 -3.87
CA PHE A 259 -25.47 -14.22 -4.12
C PHE A 259 -25.38 -13.92 -5.62
N ASP A 260 -25.70 -12.67 -6.00
CA ASP A 260 -25.33 -12.12 -7.29
C ASP A 260 -23.83 -11.82 -7.29
N LEU A 261 -23.10 -12.47 -8.22
CA LEU A 261 -21.65 -12.32 -8.32
C LEU A 261 -21.32 -11.07 -9.15
N ILE A 262 -20.65 -10.12 -8.53
CA ILE A 262 -20.28 -8.84 -9.18
C ILE A 262 -18.97 -9.02 -9.93
N ASP A 263 -18.93 -8.58 -11.19
CA ASP A 263 -17.73 -8.58 -12.00
C ASP A 263 -16.81 -7.40 -11.65
N PRO A 264 -15.47 -7.56 -11.80
CA PRO A 264 -14.54 -6.46 -11.65
C PRO A 264 -14.78 -5.38 -12.72
N ILE A 265 -14.49 -4.14 -12.36
CA ILE A 265 -14.52 -3.02 -13.33
C ILE A 265 -13.28 -3.00 -14.23
N LEU A 266 -12.20 -3.68 -13.82
CA LEU A 266 -10.97 -3.81 -14.59
C LEU A 266 -10.22 -5.09 -14.17
N GLU A 267 -9.81 -5.87 -15.17
CA GLU A 267 -8.86 -6.97 -15.00
C GLU A 267 -7.42 -6.48 -15.14
N LEU A 268 -6.61 -6.66 -14.10
CA LEU A 268 -5.23 -6.16 -14.01
C LEU A 268 -4.19 -7.12 -14.59
N GLY A 269 -4.64 -8.34 -14.98
CA GLY A 269 -3.78 -9.45 -15.39
C GLY A 269 -3.46 -10.43 -14.27
N ALA A 270 -3.09 -11.66 -14.67
CA ALA A 270 -2.84 -12.74 -13.74
C ALA A 270 -1.53 -12.53 -12.97
N HIS A 271 -1.55 -12.81 -11.66
CA HIS A 271 -0.40 -12.84 -10.75
C HIS A 271 0.37 -11.51 -10.58
N VAL A 272 -0.17 -10.39 -11.04
CA VAL A 272 0.51 -9.07 -10.88
C VAL A 272 0.61 -8.61 -9.44
N ALA A 273 -0.16 -9.22 -8.54
CA ALA A 273 -0.20 -8.95 -7.10
C ALA A 273 -0.47 -7.46 -6.80
N PRO A 274 -1.66 -6.93 -7.13
CA PRO A 274 -2.00 -5.56 -6.75
C PRO A 274 -2.05 -5.45 -5.23
N THR A 275 -1.43 -4.39 -4.71
CA THR A 275 -1.35 -4.12 -3.28
C THR A 275 -1.96 -2.75 -2.97
N GLY A 276 -1.19 -1.80 -2.45
CA GLY A 276 -1.71 -0.49 -2.09
C GLY A 276 -2.24 0.31 -3.28
N VAL A 277 -3.23 1.14 -3.00
CA VAL A 277 -3.83 2.06 -3.96
C VAL A 277 -3.99 3.45 -3.34
N ALA A 278 -4.01 4.49 -4.18
CA ALA A 278 -4.35 5.84 -3.78
C ALA A 278 -4.99 6.58 -4.95
N PHE A 279 -6.15 7.20 -4.72
CA PHE A 279 -6.67 8.23 -5.62
C PHE A 279 -5.84 9.50 -5.48
N TYR A 280 -5.53 10.13 -6.60
CA TYR A 280 -4.82 11.39 -6.58
C TYR A 280 -5.79 12.56 -6.44
N ASP A 281 -5.70 13.26 -5.31
CA ASP A 281 -6.45 14.49 -5.00
C ASP A 281 -5.51 15.66 -4.65
N GLY A 282 -4.18 15.47 -4.86
CA GLY A 282 -3.17 16.49 -4.63
C GLY A 282 -3.14 17.57 -5.72
N SER A 283 -2.35 18.63 -5.51
CA SER A 283 -2.27 19.79 -6.42
C SER A 283 -0.97 19.87 -7.24
N MET A 284 0.01 19.00 -6.98
CA MET A 284 1.32 19.06 -7.65
C MET A 284 1.32 18.44 -9.04
N PHE A 285 0.61 17.33 -9.24
CA PHE A 285 0.56 16.65 -10.54
C PHE A 285 -0.36 17.38 -11.51
N PRO A 286 -0.19 17.18 -12.83
CA PRO A 286 -1.06 17.79 -13.84
C PRO A 286 -2.55 17.56 -13.57
N THR A 287 -3.40 18.51 -13.92
CA THR A 287 -4.86 18.44 -13.70
C THR A 287 -5.49 17.17 -14.29
N LYS A 288 -4.97 16.64 -15.40
CA LYS A 288 -5.42 15.38 -15.99
C LYS A 288 -5.25 14.17 -15.05
N MET A 289 -4.43 14.27 -13.99
CA MET A 289 -4.20 13.21 -13.00
C MET A 289 -5.23 13.23 -11.86
N GLN A 290 -6.03 14.29 -11.76
CA GLN A 290 -7.01 14.44 -10.68
C GLN A 290 -8.07 13.33 -10.74
N ASN A 291 -8.35 12.73 -9.59
CA ASN A 291 -9.28 11.64 -9.37
C ASN A 291 -8.90 10.31 -10.07
N ASN A 292 -7.68 10.19 -10.58
CA ASN A 292 -7.16 8.92 -11.11
C ASN A 292 -6.58 8.07 -9.98
N LEU A 293 -6.66 6.75 -10.14
CA LEU A 293 -6.20 5.78 -9.15
C LEU A 293 -4.80 5.28 -9.50
N PHE A 294 -3.90 5.35 -8.53
CA PHE A 294 -2.58 4.72 -8.61
C PHE A 294 -2.61 3.37 -7.90
N ILE A 295 -2.14 2.31 -8.58
CA ILE A 295 -2.15 0.93 -8.09
C ILE A 295 -0.74 0.38 -8.12
N ALA A 296 -0.21 -0.03 -6.97
CA ALA A 296 1.06 -0.73 -6.90
C ALA A 296 0.87 -2.20 -7.30
N LEU A 297 1.49 -2.62 -8.40
CA LEU A 297 1.63 -4.02 -8.78
C LEU A 297 2.92 -4.57 -8.19
N HIS A 298 2.80 -5.25 -7.05
CA HIS A 298 3.91 -5.75 -6.25
C HIS A 298 4.73 -6.83 -6.95
N GLY A 299 4.12 -7.51 -7.92
CA GLY A 299 4.77 -8.48 -8.80
C GLY A 299 4.60 -9.92 -8.39
N SER A 300 4.66 -10.77 -9.40
CA SER A 300 4.35 -12.21 -9.32
C SER A 300 5.36 -13.01 -8.50
N TRP A 301 4.88 -14.11 -7.88
CA TRP A 301 5.71 -15.16 -7.32
C TRP A 301 5.35 -16.55 -7.90
N ASN A 302 4.10 -16.72 -8.33
CA ASN A 302 3.54 -17.96 -8.85
C ASN A 302 3.32 -17.86 -10.36
N ARG A 303 4.41 -17.71 -11.13
CA ARG A 303 4.38 -17.59 -12.58
C ARG A 303 5.74 -17.97 -13.17
N SER A 304 5.77 -18.61 -14.35
CA SER A 304 7.01 -19.00 -15.06
C SER A 304 7.87 -17.79 -15.43
N SER A 305 7.23 -16.72 -15.93
CA SER A 305 7.88 -15.43 -16.20
C SER A 305 7.29 -14.36 -15.30
N LYS A 306 8.13 -13.59 -14.62
CA LYS A 306 7.68 -12.53 -13.71
C LYS A 306 6.92 -11.44 -14.45
N VAL A 307 5.88 -10.90 -13.80
CA VAL A 307 5.04 -9.78 -14.25
C VAL A 307 4.70 -8.86 -13.08
N GLY A 308 4.18 -7.67 -13.36
CA GLY A 308 3.92 -6.64 -12.36
C GLY A 308 5.17 -5.81 -12.09
N TYR A 309 5.50 -5.55 -10.82
CA TYR A 309 6.67 -4.75 -10.39
C TYR A 309 6.66 -3.34 -10.97
N LYS A 310 5.52 -2.64 -10.86
CA LYS A 310 5.32 -1.31 -11.40
C LYS A 310 4.20 -0.57 -10.67
N LEU A 311 4.10 0.73 -10.87
CA LEU A 311 3.00 1.54 -10.44
C LEU A 311 2.14 1.85 -11.66
N LEU A 312 0.87 1.45 -11.63
CA LEU A 312 -0.12 1.81 -12.65
C LEU A 312 -0.83 3.10 -12.28
N ARG A 313 -1.31 3.82 -13.30
CA ARG A 313 -2.35 4.82 -13.21
C ARG A 313 -3.56 4.31 -13.97
N VAL A 314 -4.73 4.39 -13.34
CA VAL A 314 -6.03 4.11 -13.95
C VAL A 314 -6.81 5.41 -14.04
N ASP A 315 -7.15 5.82 -15.24
CA ASP A 315 -7.87 7.05 -15.52
C ASP A 315 -9.37 6.76 -15.59
N PHE A 316 -10.17 7.63 -14.99
CA PHE A 316 -11.60 7.47 -14.91
C PHE A 316 -12.34 8.65 -15.57
N ASP A 317 -13.53 8.36 -16.07
CA ASP A 317 -14.49 9.38 -16.46
C ASP A 317 -15.20 9.96 -15.20
N LYS A 318 -16.08 10.94 -15.43
CA LYS A 318 -16.86 11.59 -14.38
C LYS A 318 -17.81 10.66 -13.62
N ASN A 319 -18.12 9.49 -14.16
CA ASN A 319 -19.00 8.49 -13.54
C ASN A 319 -18.21 7.48 -12.73
N GLY A 320 -16.86 7.49 -12.82
CA GLY A 320 -15.97 6.52 -12.22
C GLY A 320 -15.84 5.24 -13.04
N ASP A 321 -16.04 5.31 -14.35
CA ASP A 321 -15.78 4.22 -15.28
C ASP A 321 -14.37 4.36 -15.88
N VAL A 322 -13.68 3.24 -16.08
CA VAL A 322 -12.29 3.21 -16.54
C VAL A 322 -12.18 3.69 -17.98
N ILE A 323 -11.29 4.66 -18.24
CA ILE A 323 -10.99 5.20 -19.58
C ILE A 323 -9.68 4.63 -20.10
N GLU A 324 -8.62 4.64 -19.27
CA GLU A 324 -7.27 4.28 -19.68
C GLU A 324 -6.50 3.67 -18.52
N VAL A 325 -5.56 2.78 -18.85
CA VAL A 325 -4.60 2.19 -17.90
C VAL A 325 -3.19 2.44 -18.42
N VAL A 326 -2.36 3.08 -17.61
CA VAL A 326 -1.01 3.52 -17.99
C VAL A 326 0.03 2.96 -17.02
N ASP A 327 1.17 2.52 -17.54
CA ASP A 327 2.36 2.24 -16.74
C ASP A 327 2.97 3.57 -16.27
N PHE A 328 2.62 4.00 -15.07
CA PHE A 328 3.07 5.29 -14.54
C PHE A 328 4.54 5.28 -14.13
N ILE A 329 4.98 4.23 -13.42
CA ILE A 329 6.40 3.98 -13.14
C ILE A 329 6.68 2.50 -13.37
N SER A 330 7.69 2.21 -14.17
CA SER A 330 8.18 0.85 -14.43
C SER A 330 9.70 0.77 -14.29
N GLY A 331 10.29 -0.43 -14.49
CA GLY A 331 11.75 -0.62 -14.48
C GLY A 331 12.28 -1.39 -13.27
N TRP A 332 11.47 -1.69 -12.24
CA TRP A 332 11.90 -2.59 -11.17
C TRP A 332 12.08 -4.05 -11.62
N LEU A 333 11.46 -4.42 -12.73
CA LEU A 333 11.65 -5.72 -13.39
C LEU A 333 12.36 -5.51 -14.73
N GLN A 334 13.59 -6.02 -14.88
CA GLN A 334 14.35 -6.00 -16.13
C GLN A 334 14.99 -7.39 -16.34
N ASP A 335 14.79 -7.98 -17.50
CA ASP A 335 15.34 -9.30 -17.84
C ASP A 335 15.10 -10.37 -16.73
N GLN A 336 13.90 -10.40 -16.19
CA GLN A 336 13.47 -11.28 -15.10
C GLN A 336 14.22 -11.05 -13.75
N LYS A 337 15.03 -9.97 -13.65
CA LYS A 337 15.69 -9.54 -12.42
C LYS A 337 14.90 -8.43 -11.76
N VAL A 338 14.62 -8.60 -10.47
CA VAL A 338 13.81 -7.67 -9.67
C VAL A 338 14.75 -6.81 -8.83
N SER A 339 14.60 -5.49 -8.90
CA SER A 339 15.37 -4.52 -8.10
C SER A 339 14.57 -3.86 -6.98
N GLY A 340 13.23 -4.03 -6.96
CA GLY A 340 12.32 -3.52 -5.95
C GLY A 340 10.91 -4.06 -6.17
N ARG A 341 10.04 -3.86 -5.18
CA ARG A 341 8.63 -4.26 -5.19
C ARG A 341 7.76 -3.13 -4.62
N PRO A 342 7.21 -2.26 -5.50
CA PRO A 342 6.35 -1.18 -5.05
C PRO A 342 5.12 -1.75 -4.31
N SER A 343 4.78 -1.15 -3.16
CA SER A 343 3.78 -1.70 -2.26
C SER A 343 2.58 -0.79 -2.02
N ALA A 344 2.82 0.48 -1.69
CA ALA A 344 1.73 1.39 -1.37
C ALA A 344 2.03 2.82 -1.81
N PRO A 345 1.27 3.39 -2.75
CA PRO A 345 1.26 4.82 -3.02
C PRO A 345 0.52 5.58 -1.90
N PHE A 346 0.95 6.81 -1.63
CA PHE A 346 0.30 7.72 -0.68
C PHE A 346 0.49 9.17 -1.15
N VAL A 347 -0.59 9.92 -1.29
CA VAL A 347 -0.56 11.33 -1.72
C VAL A 347 -0.35 12.21 -0.50
N LEU A 348 0.68 13.06 -0.54
CA LEU A 348 0.99 14.02 0.53
C LEU A 348 0.16 15.30 0.41
N SER A 349 0.06 16.02 1.52
CA SER A 349 -0.63 17.31 1.57
C SER A 349 -0.02 18.38 0.66
N ASP A 350 1.27 18.26 0.30
CA ASP A 350 1.95 19.13 -0.68
C ASP A 350 1.67 18.73 -2.14
N GLY A 351 0.93 17.66 -2.35
CA GLY A 351 0.56 17.10 -3.66
C GLY A 351 1.60 16.17 -4.27
N SER A 352 2.76 15.97 -3.67
CA SER A 352 3.68 14.89 -4.08
C SER A 352 3.13 13.53 -3.65
N MET A 353 3.74 12.45 -4.16
CA MET A 353 3.34 11.08 -3.81
C MET A 353 4.51 10.34 -3.19
N LEU A 354 4.28 9.66 -2.08
CA LEU A 354 5.19 8.65 -1.56
C LEU A 354 4.82 7.28 -2.14
N LEU A 355 5.83 6.41 -2.30
CA LEU A 355 5.65 5.02 -2.71
C LEU A 355 6.55 4.13 -1.87
N SER A 356 5.99 3.25 -1.07
CA SER A 356 6.77 2.29 -0.30
C SER A 356 7.23 1.12 -1.17
N ASP A 357 8.43 0.58 -0.87
CA ASP A 357 9.01 -0.60 -1.50
C ASP A 357 9.53 -1.52 -0.39
N ASP A 358 8.82 -2.63 -0.16
CA ASP A 358 9.10 -3.53 0.97
C ASP A 358 10.25 -4.51 0.69
N MET A 359 10.67 -4.65 -0.55
CA MET A 359 11.85 -5.42 -0.91
C MET A 359 13.12 -4.58 -0.85
N ALA A 360 13.07 -3.36 -1.38
CA ALA A 360 14.20 -2.45 -1.34
C ALA A 360 14.39 -1.77 0.03
N ASN A 361 13.41 -1.87 0.94
CA ASN A 361 13.41 -1.23 2.27
C ASN A 361 13.53 0.29 2.19
N VAL A 362 12.82 0.89 1.24
CA VAL A 362 12.82 2.33 1.00
C VAL A 362 11.40 2.88 0.83
N ILE A 363 11.29 4.17 1.00
CA ILE A 363 10.13 4.96 0.58
C ILE A 363 10.64 5.97 -0.45
N TYR A 364 10.05 5.93 -1.64
CA TYR A 364 10.31 6.89 -2.71
C TYR A 364 9.40 8.11 -2.57
N ARG A 365 9.86 9.27 -3.07
CA ARG A 365 9.05 10.45 -3.30
C ARG A 365 8.97 10.76 -4.78
N ILE A 366 7.76 10.96 -5.27
CA ILE A 366 7.45 11.26 -6.66
C ILE A 366 6.94 12.69 -6.73
N THR A 367 7.58 13.51 -7.55
CA THR A 367 7.23 14.91 -7.76
C THR A 367 7.03 15.20 -9.25
N TYR A 368 6.33 16.29 -9.55
CA TYR A 368 6.16 16.79 -10.91
C TYR A 368 6.72 18.21 -11.01
N SER A 369 7.47 18.47 -12.09
CA SER A 369 7.90 19.83 -12.45
C SER A 369 7.65 20.03 -13.93
N SER A 370 6.76 20.98 -14.26
CA SER A 370 6.52 21.44 -15.64
C SER A 370 7.75 22.09 -16.26
#